data_57d663fdbb2486bcead36c7aa6c10935
#
_entry.id   57d663fdbb2486bcead36c7aa6c10935
#
_cell.length_a   1.000
_cell.length_b   1.000
_cell.length_c   1.000
_cell.angle_alpha   90.00
_cell.angle_beta   90.00
_cell.angle_gamma   90.00
#
_symmetry.space_group_name_H-M   'P 1'
#
loop_
_entity.id
_entity.type
_entity.pdbx_description
1 polymer ?
#
loop_
_entity_poly.entity_id
_entity_poly.type
_entity_poly.pdbx_seq_one_letter_code
_entity_poly.pdbx_strand_id
1 'polypeptide(L)'
;MMQPFLQNKRLLNKHLMVKNLLPFLALLSTFSFAQIKGTVKDVDGNPLPFVNIYIENTYVGTTTNELGKYEINTTEKKNVALIFQYLGYKTQKQILNITSFPFIFDVTLQEESFALKEVVVTNTENPAYEIIRQAIASKKKNMAKTDKFEADFYSRGIFRVKDVPEKIMGMKVRVQINESGADLDSTGSGIIYQSETVSKIKFEKPNNLKEEIIASKVAGNDKGFSYNTAINTNYDFYENYVNFGINMISPIANNTFNYYKYKLESTFYDDKNQLINKILVTPKRDKEPVFEGYIYIVEDSWAIYGIDLDIKGYRMQQPILETMKLKQNFSYNGTTKIWAKNIQSLDFIAGIFGIKFNGTFTHVFSNYVFKDAFESKTFGKEIVSFAENANKKENTFWTDMRPVPLTEEEITNYSRKDSIQTVRESKVYLDSIDAKGNKFKIYKILTGYNYKNSFKKWSFNYDGVINIGSLGFNTVQGWNLDSGISYQTRNEETGKYTLLSTTFNYGLSEDRLRVIGRYYHRFNNINNAYISLSGGSSINQFNPNEPIMKIVNTISTLYFKD
;
A
#
# COMPACT_ATOMS: atom_id res chain seq x y z
N MET A 1 71.91 -15.20 19.18
CA MET A 1 71.50 -16.47 18.56
C MET A 1 70.10 -16.85 19.09
N MET A 2 69.04 -16.07 18.75
CA MET A 2 67.68 -16.36 19.26
C MET A 2 66.60 -15.61 18.41
N GLN A 3 66.44 -16.01 17.14
CA GLN A 3 65.42 -15.45 16.27
C GLN A 3 64.79 -16.34 15.18
N PRO A 4 64.86 -17.69 15.23
CA PRO A 4 64.01 -18.45 14.28
C PRO A 4 62.74 -19.07 14.87
N PHE A 5 62.48 -18.99 16.20
CA PHE A 5 61.38 -19.72 16.80
C PHE A 5 60.02 -18.98 16.81
N LEU A 6 60.01 -17.68 16.55
CA LEU A 6 58.77 -16.88 16.58
C LEU A 6 58.03 -16.80 15.21
N GLN A 7 58.72 -17.05 14.12
CA GLN A 7 58.09 -17.06 12.79
C GLN A 7 57.27 -18.30 12.52
N ASN A 8 57.67 -19.47 13.03
CA ASN A 8 56.91 -20.71 12.82
C ASN A 8 55.59 -20.80 13.61
N LYS A 9 55.49 -20.14 14.76
CA LYS A 9 54.18 -20.09 15.49
C LYS A 9 53.13 -19.19 14.80
N ARG A 10 53.54 -18.13 14.08
CA ARG A 10 52.58 -17.29 13.33
C ARG A 10 52.05 -17.96 12.06
N LEU A 11 52.85 -18.78 11.41
CA LEU A 11 52.43 -19.56 10.23
C LEU A 11 51.53 -20.73 10.61
N LEU A 12 51.82 -21.43 11.73
CA LEU A 12 50.96 -22.50 12.25
C LEU A 12 49.57 -22.03 12.69
N ASN A 13 49.50 -20.87 13.33
CA ASN A 13 48.20 -20.29 13.72
C ASN A 13 47.38 -19.76 12.52
N LYS A 14 48.02 -19.29 11.45
CA LYS A 14 47.29 -18.93 10.22
C LYS A 14 46.71 -20.15 9.51
N HIS A 15 47.44 -21.29 9.46
CA HIS A 15 46.92 -22.51 8.89
C HIS A 15 45.78 -23.17 9.73
N LEU A 16 45.83 -23.07 11.05
CA LEU A 16 44.76 -23.53 11.92
C LEU A 16 43.50 -22.63 11.81
N MET A 17 43.69 -21.30 11.70
CA MET A 17 42.57 -20.37 11.49
C MET A 17 41.88 -20.59 10.14
N VAL A 18 42.62 -20.84 9.07
CA VAL A 18 42.05 -21.10 7.74
C VAL A 18 41.37 -22.49 7.69
N LYS A 19 41.94 -23.52 8.34
CA LYS A 19 41.30 -24.84 8.42
C LYS A 19 39.99 -24.85 9.21
N ASN A 20 39.86 -24.00 10.23
CA ASN A 20 38.61 -23.87 11.02
C ASN A 20 37.59 -22.90 10.40
N LEU A 21 38.02 -22.01 9.49
CA LEU A 21 37.14 -21.13 8.74
C LEU A 21 36.47 -21.83 7.55
N LEU A 22 37.14 -22.82 6.94
CA LEU A 22 36.62 -23.55 5.78
C LEU A 22 35.30 -24.31 6.08
N PRO A 23 35.16 -25.05 7.19
CA PRO A 23 33.88 -25.71 7.51
C PRO A 23 32.79 -24.70 7.93
N PHE A 24 33.16 -23.55 8.46
CA PHE A 24 32.19 -22.48 8.78
C PHE A 24 31.71 -21.74 7.51
N LEU A 25 32.59 -21.60 6.51
CA LEU A 25 32.22 -21.09 5.18
C LEU A 25 31.36 -22.11 4.40
N ALA A 26 31.62 -23.41 4.56
CA ALA A 26 30.82 -24.46 3.94
C ALA A 26 29.41 -24.60 4.58
N LEU A 27 29.24 -24.23 5.85
CA LEU A 27 27.92 -24.18 6.52
C LEU A 27 27.08 -22.96 6.10
N LEU A 28 27.71 -21.89 5.59
CA LEU A 28 27.02 -20.70 5.07
C LEU A 28 26.45 -20.88 3.66
N SER A 29 26.82 -21.95 2.95
CA SER A 29 26.42 -22.18 1.55
C SER A 29 25.17 -23.05 1.37
N THR A 30 24.42 -23.38 2.42
CA THR A 30 23.26 -24.30 2.34
C THR A 30 21.88 -23.68 2.50
N PHE A 31 21.73 -22.37 2.44
CA PHE A 31 20.40 -21.78 2.23
C PHE A 31 20.07 -21.81 0.73
N SER A 32 19.92 -23.00 0.19
CA SER A 32 19.29 -23.19 -1.13
C SER A 32 17.79 -22.99 -0.95
N PHE A 33 17.28 -21.85 -1.38
CA PHE A 33 15.85 -21.59 -1.37
C PHE A 33 15.14 -22.59 -2.27
N ALA A 34 14.18 -23.28 -1.70
CA ALA A 34 13.37 -24.27 -2.37
C ALA A 34 12.30 -23.57 -3.22
N GLN A 35 12.68 -23.05 -4.39
CA GLN A 35 11.83 -22.25 -5.26
C GLN A 35 11.58 -22.94 -6.59
N ILE A 36 10.30 -22.97 -7.02
CA ILE A 36 9.90 -23.26 -8.39
C ILE A 36 9.67 -21.89 -9.05
N LYS A 37 10.28 -21.66 -10.19
CA LYS A 37 10.19 -20.42 -10.98
C LYS A 37 9.78 -20.74 -12.40
N GLY A 38 9.20 -19.81 -13.09
CA GLY A 38 8.90 -19.96 -14.51
C GLY A 38 8.11 -18.78 -15.07
N THR A 39 7.68 -18.98 -16.32
CA THR A 39 6.87 -18.00 -17.05
C THR A 39 5.58 -18.67 -17.52
N VAL A 40 4.48 -17.99 -17.39
CA VAL A 40 3.18 -18.41 -17.95
C VAL A 40 2.86 -17.55 -19.16
N LYS A 41 2.51 -18.18 -20.28
CA LYS A 41 2.18 -17.55 -21.55
C LYS A 41 0.89 -18.14 -22.12
N ASP A 42 0.30 -17.42 -23.07
CA ASP A 42 -0.75 -17.98 -23.95
C ASP A 42 -0.14 -18.78 -25.13
N VAL A 43 -1.00 -19.32 -25.96
CA VAL A 43 -0.59 -20.09 -27.16
C VAL A 43 0.13 -19.23 -28.22
N ASP A 44 -0.10 -17.93 -28.21
CA ASP A 44 0.54 -16.96 -29.11
C ASP A 44 1.89 -16.46 -28.56
N GLY A 45 2.28 -16.91 -27.37
CA GLY A 45 3.53 -16.56 -26.70
C GLY A 45 3.47 -15.27 -25.90
N ASN A 46 2.30 -14.63 -25.74
CA ASN A 46 2.15 -13.45 -24.90
C ASN A 46 2.21 -13.83 -23.42
N PRO A 47 2.92 -13.05 -22.59
CA PRO A 47 2.96 -13.31 -21.16
C PRO A 47 1.57 -13.08 -20.53
N LEU A 48 1.18 -13.96 -19.62
CA LEU A 48 -0.09 -13.85 -18.89
C LEU A 48 0.16 -13.29 -17.47
N PRO A 49 -0.22 -12.04 -17.18
CA PRO A 49 -0.12 -11.45 -15.86
C PRO A 49 -1.25 -11.92 -14.95
N PHE A 50 -0.98 -11.97 -13.65
CA PHE A 50 -1.96 -12.28 -12.59
C PHE A 50 -2.58 -13.69 -12.70
N VAL A 51 -1.86 -14.66 -13.28
CA VAL A 51 -2.24 -16.06 -13.25
C VAL A 51 -2.14 -16.55 -11.81
N ASN A 52 -3.20 -17.13 -11.29
CA ASN A 52 -3.24 -17.74 -9.98
C ASN A 52 -2.51 -19.08 -10.02
N ILE A 53 -1.48 -19.24 -9.19
CA ILE A 53 -0.65 -20.46 -9.12
C ILE A 53 -0.63 -20.92 -7.66
N TYR A 54 -1.04 -22.15 -7.41
CA TYR A 54 -1.07 -22.68 -6.05
C TYR A 54 -0.76 -24.18 -6.01
N ILE A 55 -0.30 -24.64 -4.85
CA ILE A 55 -0.06 -26.07 -4.59
C ILE A 55 -1.39 -26.71 -4.21
N GLU A 56 -1.76 -27.77 -4.93
CA GLU A 56 -3.02 -28.46 -4.77
C GLU A 56 -3.26 -28.88 -3.31
N ASN A 57 -4.51 -28.74 -2.84
CA ASN A 57 -4.94 -29.05 -1.48
C ASN A 57 -4.20 -28.30 -0.36
N THR A 58 -3.54 -27.19 -0.72
CA THR A 58 -2.93 -26.25 0.24
C THR A 58 -3.49 -24.85 0.02
N TYR A 59 -3.08 -23.91 0.86
CA TYR A 59 -3.30 -22.47 0.65
C TYR A 59 -1.99 -21.75 0.34
N VAL A 60 -0.95 -22.49 -0.09
CA VAL A 60 0.31 -21.92 -0.57
C VAL A 60 0.14 -21.55 -2.03
N GLY A 61 0.26 -20.27 -2.34
CA GLY A 61 0.07 -19.78 -3.70
C GLY A 61 0.84 -18.52 -3.99
N THR A 62 0.90 -18.19 -5.28
CA THR A 62 1.54 -17.02 -5.88
C THR A 62 0.75 -16.56 -7.09
N THR A 63 1.19 -15.47 -7.72
CA THR A 63 0.67 -15.02 -9.02
C THR A 63 1.80 -14.59 -9.94
N THR A 64 1.55 -14.60 -11.24
CA THR A 64 2.50 -14.05 -12.20
C THR A 64 2.55 -12.52 -12.12
N ASN A 65 3.73 -11.94 -12.36
CA ASN A 65 3.90 -10.51 -12.54
C ASN A 65 3.44 -10.05 -13.96
N GLU A 66 3.60 -8.77 -14.29
CA GLU A 66 3.23 -8.18 -15.59
C GLU A 66 3.91 -8.85 -16.79
N LEU A 67 5.04 -9.53 -16.59
CA LEU A 67 5.78 -10.28 -17.61
C LEU A 67 5.49 -11.79 -17.59
N GLY A 68 4.44 -12.22 -16.90
CA GLY A 68 4.07 -13.63 -16.77
C GLY A 68 5.03 -14.47 -15.92
N LYS A 69 6.03 -13.88 -15.24
CA LYS A 69 6.98 -14.60 -14.39
C LYS A 69 6.38 -14.89 -13.01
N TYR A 70 6.66 -16.08 -12.47
CA TYR A 70 6.23 -16.48 -11.13
C TYR A 70 7.35 -17.13 -10.33
N GLU A 71 7.19 -17.10 -9.02
CA GLU A 71 8.01 -17.82 -8.05
C GLU A 71 7.11 -18.39 -6.96
N ILE A 72 7.29 -19.67 -6.59
CA ILE A 72 6.56 -20.28 -5.49
C ILE A 72 7.52 -21.09 -4.61
N ASN A 73 7.43 -20.88 -3.30
CA ASN A 73 8.27 -21.56 -2.32
C ASN A 73 7.65 -22.90 -1.93
N THR A 74 8.45 -23.96 -1.97
CA THR A 74 8.05 -25.28 -1.47
C THR A 74 9.26 -26.04 -0.96
N THR A 75 9.10 -26.78 0.12
CA THR A 75 10.10 -27.72 0.64
C THR A 75 9.93 -29.13 0.08
N GLU A 76 8.79 -29.41 -0.54
CA GLU A 76 8.49 -30.69 -1.14
C GLU A 76 9.22 -30.88 -2.48
N LYS A 77 9.73 -32.09 -2.74
CA LYS A 77 10.46 -32.42 -3.97
C LYS A 77 9.74 -33.40 -4.87
N LYS A 78 8.83 -34.22 -4.33
CA LYS A 78 8.14 -35.28 -5.09
C LYS A 78 6.65 -35.01 -5.12
N ASN A 79 6.05 -35.29 -6.30
CA ASN A 79 4.60 -35.20 -6.51
C ASN A 79 4.01 -33.82 -6.16
N VAL A 80 4.78 -32.73 -6.37
CA VAL A 80 4.26 -31.37 -6.15
C VAL A 80 3.27 -31.05 -7.27
N ALA A 81 1.99 -31.02 -6.94
CA ALA A 81 0.93 -30.68 -7.89
C ALA A 81 0.69 -29.16 -7.88
N LEU A 82 1.11 -28.49 -8.95
CA LEU A 82 0.82 -27.07 -9.17
C LEU A 82 -0.43 -26.91 -10.04
N ILE A 83 -1.30 -26.03 -9.62
CA ILE A 83 -2.49 -25.61 -10.37
C ILE A 83 -2.23 -24.21 -10.92
N PHE A 84 -2.44 -24.06 -12.23
CA PHE A 84 -2.38 -22.79 -12.95
C PHE A 84 -3.80 -22.40 -13.39
N GLN A 85 -4.35 -21.39 -12.77
CA GLN A 85 -5.73 -20.94 -12.95
C GLN A 85 -5.74 -19.49 -13.44
N TYR A 86 -6.38 -19.24 -14.57
CA TYR A 86 -6.55 -17.88 -15.08
C TYR A 86 -7.94 -17.73 -15.70
N LEU A 87 -8.64 -16.65 -15.33
CA LEU A 87 -10.02 -16.44 -15.77
C LEU A 87 -10.07 -16.28 -17.30
N GLY A 88 -10.84 -17.16 -17.97
CA GLY A 88 -10.91 -17.24 -19.43
C GLY A 88 -9.97 -18.25 -20.07
N TYR A 89 -9.17 -18.96 -19.28
CA TYR A 89 -8.24 -20.00 -19.74
C TYR A 89 -8.53 -21.33 -19.06
N LYS A 90 -8.18 -22.45 -19.71
CA LYS A 90 -8.27 -23.79 -19.13
C LYS A 90 -7.35 -23.91 -17.94
N THR A 91 -7.92 -24.26 -16.79
CA THR A 91 -7.11 -24.56 -15.60
C THR A 91 -6.24 -25.76 -15.88
N GLN A 92 -4.94 -25.63 -15.60
CA GLN A 92 -3.94 -26.66 -15.86
C GLN A 92 -3.33 -27.14 -14.56
N LYS A 93 -3.36 -28.47 -14.35
CA LYS A 93 -2.67 -29.15 -13.27
C LYS A 93 -1.40 -29.80 -13.77
N GLN A 94 -0.28 -29.56 -13.07
CA GLN A 94 1.04 -30.14 -13.37
C GLN A 94 1.61 -30.82 -12.13
N ILE A 95 2.02 -32.08 -12.28
CA ILE A 95 2.66 -32.85 -11.20
C ILE A 95 4.16 -32.82 -11.44
N LEU A 96 4.90 -32.19 -10.56
CA LEU A 96 6.33 -31.96 -10.68
C LEU A 96 7.12 -32.86 -9.76
N ASN A 97 8.21 -33.43 -10.31
CA ASN A 97 9.24 -34.11 -9.54
C ASN A 97 10.52 -33.28 -9.60
N ILE A 98 10.81 -32.59 -8.50
CA ILE A 98 11.85 -31.59 -8.41
C ILE A 98 13.18 -32.27 -8.07
N THR A 99 14.16 -32.19 -8.96
CA THR A 99 15.50 -32.76 -8.78
C THR A 99 16.42 -31.85 -7.99
N SER A 100 16.34 -30.55 -8.25
CA SER A 100 17.16 -29.53 -7.59
C SER A 100 16.41 -28.19 -7.55
N PHE A 101 16.79 -27.31 -6.62
CA PHE A 101 16.29 -25.94 -6.57
C PHE A 101 17.39 -24.94 -6.98
N PRO A 102 17.04 -23.79 -7.63
CA PRO A 102 15.70 -23.45 -8.11
C PRO A 102 15.28 -24.38 -9.27
N PHE A 103 13.99 -24.75 -9.30
CA PHE A 103 13.41 -25.57 -10.38
C PHE A 103 12.68 -24.64 -11.36
N ILE A 104 13.03 -24.71 -12.64
CA ILE A 104 12.42 -23.84 -13.68
C ILE A 104 11.35 -24.65 -14.41
N PHE A 105 10.15 -24.12 -14.48
CA PHE A 105 9.02 -24.73 -15.15
C PHE A 105 8.13 -23.67 -15.83
N ASP A 106 8.18 -23.63 -17.17
CA ASP A 106 7.36 -22.72 -17.99
C ASP A 106 6.06 -23.40 -18.39
N VAL A 107 4.97 -22.63 -18.47
CA VAL A 107 3.62 -23.14 -18.77
C VAL A 107 2.99 -22.31 -19.86
N THR A 108 2.33 -23.00 -20.80
CA THR A 108 1.46 -22.36 -21.81
C THR A 108 0.02 -22.70 -21.50
N LEU A 109 -0.80 -21.68 -21.24
CA LEU A 109 -2.23 -21.84 -21.03
C LEU A 109 -2.98 -21.67 -22.36
N GLN A 110 -4.01 -22.49 -22.52
CA GLN A 110 -4.93 -22.40 -23.67
C GLN A 110 -6.16 -21.62 -23.24
N GLU A 111 -6.63 -20.74 -24.10
CA GLU A 111 -7.93 -20.12 -23.88
C GLU A 111 -9.03 -21.18 -23.77
N GLU A 112 -10.01 -20.92 -22.92
CA GLU A 112 -11.16 -21.78 -22.79
C GLU A 112 -11.96 -21.70 -24.09
N SER A 113 -12.01 -22.82 -24.82
CA SER A 113 -12.87 -22.90 -26.00
C SER A 113 -14.32 -23.03 -25.52
N PHE A 114 -15.08 -21.96 -25.61
CA PHE A 114 -16.46 -21.93 -25.20
C PHE A 114 -17.30 -22.78 -26.17
N ALA A 115 -17.60 -24.01 -25.79
CA ALA A 115 -18.69 -24.73 -26.41
C ALA A 115 -19.97 -24.00 -25.99
N LEU A 116 -20.46 -23.09 -26.83
CA LEU A 116 -21.83 -22.65 -26.77
C LEU A 116 -22.66 -23.91 -26.93
N LYS A 117 -23.14 -24.50 -25.82
CA LYS A 117 -24.35 -25.31 -25.95
C LYS A 117 -25.37 -24.37 -26.53
N GLU A 118 -25.78 -24.66 -27.77
CA GLU A 118 -26.85 -23.98 -28.45
C GLU A 118 -28.01 -23.87 -27.47
N VAL A 119 -28.14 -22.70 -26.88
CA VAL A 119 -29.29 -22.42 -26.02
C VAL A 119 -30.43 -22.29 -27.01
N VAL A 120 -31.12 -23.40 -27.25
CA VAL A 120 -32.42 -23.39 -27.92
C VAL A 120 -33.24 -22.34 -27.18
N VAL A 121 -33.50 -21.22 -27.86
CA VAL A 121 -34.29 -20.11 -27.32
C VAL A 121 -35.75 -20.64 -27.22
N THR A 122 -35.96 -21.37 -26.16
CA THR A 122 -37.32 -21.57 -25.60
C THR A 122 -37.62 -20.31 -24.81
N ASN A 123 -38.90 -19.96 -24.72
CA ASN A 123 -39.46 -18.80 -23.99
C ASN A 123 -39.17 -18.80 -22.46
N THR A 124 -38.07 -19.37 -22.05
CA THR A 124 -37.61 -19.54 -20.67
C THR A 124 -36.63 -18.44 -20.27
N GLU A 125 -36.73 -18.01 -19.03
CA GLU A 125 -35.82 -17.03 -18.40
C GLU A 125 -34.35 -17.45 -18.63
N ASN A 126 -33.44 -16.47 -18.87
CA ASN A 126 -32.02 -16.73 -19.03
C ASN A 126 -31.47 -17.49 -17.81
N PRO A 127 -30.77 -18.63 -17.98
CA PRO A 127 -30.27 -19.48 -16.89
C PRO A 127 -29.43 -18.74 -15.84
N ALA A 128 -28.77 -17.66 -16.24
CA ALA A 128 -27.98 -16.83 -15.33
C ALA A 128 -28.77 -16.32 -14.11
N TYR A 129 -30.06 -16.05 -14.28
CA TYR A 129 -30.90 -15.56 -13.17
C TYR A 129 -31.09 -16.62 -12.10
N GLU A 130 -31.30 -17.89 -12.50
CA GLU A 130 -31.42 -18.99 -11.53
C GLU A 130 -30.10 -19.25 -10.82
N ILE A 131 -28.96 -19.24 -11.55
CA ILE A 131 -27.64 -19.40 -10.94
C ILE A 131 -27.37 -18.30 -9.91
N ILE A 132 -27.72 -17.05 -10.20
CA ILE A 132 -27.56 -15.92 -9.26
C ILE A 132 -28.50 -16.07 -8.06
N ARG A 133 -29.77 -16.56 -8.23
CA ARG A 133 -30.66 -16.85 -7.10
C ARG A 133 -30.05 -17.90 -6.17
N GLN A 134 -29.50 -18.98 -6.74
CA GLN A 134 -28.86 -20.04 -5.98
C GLN A 134 -27.58 -19.52 -5.26
N ALA A 135 -26.79 -18.68 -5.90
CA ALA A 135 -25.63 -18.04 -5.28
C ALA A 135 -26.03 -17.15 -4.09
N ILE A 136 -27.11 -16.36 -4.22
CA ILE A 136 -27.68 -15.56 -3.13
C ILE A 136 -28.19 -16.46 -2.00
N ALA A 137 -28.93 -17.52 -2.31
CA ALA A 137 -29.47 -18.47 -1.31
C ALA A 137 -28.36 -19.18 -0.54
N SER A 138 -27.24 -19.54 -1.23
CA SER A 138 -26.10 -20.25 -0.66
C SER A 138 -25.07 -19.33 0.00
N LYS A 139 -25.20 -18.02 -0.15
CA LYS A 139 -24.27 -16.99 0.30
C LYS A 139 -23.91 -17.14 1.78
N LYS A 140 -24.88 -17.25 2.67
CA LYS A 140 -24.65 -17.42 4.11
C LYS A 140 -23.85 -18.69 4.43
N LYS A 141 -24.14 -19.80 3.75
CA LYS A 141 -23.44 -21.08 3.92
C LYS A 141 -21.99 -20.99 3.48
N ASN A 142 -21.72 -20.31 2.36
CA ASN A 142 -20.36 -20.13 1.84
C ASN A 142 -19.56 -19.14 2.68
N MET A 143 -20.19 -18.05 3.15
CA MET A 143 -19.58 -17.10 4.09
C MET A 143 -19.16 -17.75 5.41
N ALA A 144 -20.02 -18.58 6.00
CA ALA A 144 -19.76 -19.21 7.29
C ALA A 144 -18.51 -20.12 7.29
N LYS A 145 -18.07 -20.59 6.12
CA LYS A 145 -16.84 -21.39 5.99
C LYS A 145 -15.56 -20.56 6.12
N THR A 146 -15.65 -19.24 5.91
CA THR A 146 -14.52 -18.31 5.89
C THR A 146 -14.71 -17.13 6.84
N ASP A 147 -15.59 -17.28 7.84
CA ASP A 147 -15.92 -16.22 8.78
C ASP A 147 -14.85 -15.96 9.83
N LYS A 148 -13.96 -16.94 10.09
CA LYS A 148 -12.87 -16.83 11.05
C LYS A 148 -11.60 -17.50 10.51
N PHE A 149 -10.56 -16.72 10.35
CA PHE A 149 -9.29 -17.25 9.86
C PHE A 149 -8.08 -16.42 10.29
N GLU A 150 -6.92 -17.07 10.26
CA GLU A 150 -5.60 -16.43 10.19
C GLU A 150 -5.04 -16.66 8.79
N ALA A 151 -4.29 -15.71 8.25
CA ALA A 151 -3.61 -15.85 6.96
C ALA A 151 -2.38 -14.94 6.88
N ASP A 152 -1.47 -15.29 5.98
CA ASP A 152 -0.41 -14.40 5.54
C ASP A 152 -0.95 -13.51 4.41
N PHE A 153 -0.57 -12.25 4.44
CA PHE A 153 -0.96 -11.25 3.46
C PHE A 153 0.26 -10.55 2.89
N TYR A 154 0.34 -10.51 1.58
CA TYR A 154 1.31 -9.71 0.85
C TYR A 154 0.59 -8.73 -0.04
N SER A 155 1.07 -7.49 -0.07
CA SER A 155 0.56 -6.46 -0.96
C SER A 155 1.70 -5.73 -1.65
N ARG A 156 1.57 -5.50 -2.95
CA ARG A 156 2.43 -4.65 -3.76
C ARG A 156 1.60 -3.59 -4.48
N GLY A 157 2.01 -2.33 -4.37
CA GLY A 157 1.39 -1.21 -5.06
C GLY A 157 2.39 -0.46 -5.92
N ILE A 158 2.00 -0.15 -7.15
CA ILE A 158 2.79 0.60 -8.11
C ILE A 158 1.91 1.68 -8.73
N PHE A 159 2.39 2.94 -8.73
CA PHE A 159 1.76 4.03 -9.48
C PHE A 159 2.73 4.56 -10.52
N ARG A 160 2.24 4.68 -11.72
CA ARG A 160 2.95 5.25 -12.86
C ARG A 160 2.25 6.49 -13.35
N VAL A 161 3.02 7.46 -13.81
CA VAL A 161 2.51 8.55 -14.65
C VAL A 161 2.91 8.30 -16.08
N LYS A 162 2.12 8.80 -17.01
CA LYS A 162 2.40 8.75 -18.45
C LYS A 162 2.19 10.12 -19.08
N ASP A 163 3.05 10.42 -20.04
CA ASP A 163 2.94 11.61 -20.91
C ASP A 163 2.83 12.92 -20.15
N VAL A 164 3.56 13.06 -19.03
CA VAL A 164 3.58 14.30 -18.26
C VAL A 164 4.16 15.42 -19.13
N PRO A 165 3.42 16.50 -19.37
CA PRO A 165 3.92 17.63 -20.14
C PRO A 165 5.05 18.36 -19.40
N GLU A 166 5.96 18.99 -20.12
CA GLU A 166 7.04 19.77 -19.47
C GLU A 166 6.50 20.90 -18.60
N LYS A 167 5.41 21.54 -19.06
CA LYS A 167 4.78 22.67 -18.36
C LYS A 167 3.26 22.52 -18.35
N ILE A 168 2.65 22.88 -17.22
CA ILE A 168 1.20 23.08 -17.07
C ILE A 168 0.98 24.49 -16.55
N MET A 169 0.16 25.29 -17.24
CA MET A 169 -0.10 26.70 -16.90
C MET A 169 1.19 27.52 -16.65
N GLY A 170 2.27 27.25 -17.42
CA GLY A 170 3.56 27.93 -17.30
C GLY A 170 4.51 27.36 -16.24
N MET A 171 4.06 26.50 -15.35
CA MET A 171 4.88 25.83 -14.32
C MET A 171 5.59 24.60 -14.89
N LYS A 172 6.88 24.43 -14.58
CA LYS A 172 7.69 23.28 -14.99
C LYS A 172 7.34 22.04 -14.15
N VAL A 173 6.30 21.31 -14.54
CA VAL A 173 5.76 20.18 -13.77
C VAL A 173 6.70 18.98 -13.77
N ARG A 174 7.31 18.65 -14.91
CA ARG A 174 8.23 17.52 -15.04
C ARG A 174 9.45 17.64 -14.11
N VAL A 175 9.99 18.85 -13.97
CA VAL A 175 11.08 19.12 -13.04
C VAL A 175 10.67 18.91 -11.60
N GLN A 176 9.49 19.39 -11.20
CA GLN A 176 8.97 19.23 -9.84
C GLN A 176 8.70 17.76 -9.49
N ILE A 177 8.17 16.98 -10.43
CA ILE A 177 7.94 15.55 -10.25
C ILE A 177 9.28 14.81 -10.10
N ASN A 178 10.29 15.14 -10.90
CA ASN A 178 11.63 14.55 -10.76
C ASN A 178 12.30 14.97 -9.45
N GLU A 179 12.15 16.21 -9.02
CA GLU A 179 12.63 16.69 -7.72
C GLU A 179 11.95 15.97 -6.54
N SER A 180 10.72 15.49 -6.70
CA SER A 180 10.03 14.68 -5.68
C SER A 180 10.52 13.22 -5.61
N GLY A 181 11.39 12.79 -6.54
CA GLY A 181 12.00 11.46 -6.56
C GLY A 181 11.43 10.50 -7.60
N ALA A 182 10.45 10.92 -8.38
CA ALA A 182 10.11 10.23 -9.61
C ALA A 182 11.19 10.53 -10.66
N ASP A 183 11.56 9.56 -11.47
CA ASP A 183 12.44 9.79 -12.59
C ASP A 183 11.65 9.51 -13.86
N LEU A 184 11.21 10.58 -14.47
CA LEU A 184 10.46 10.51 -15.69
C LEU A 184 11.45 10.40 -16.87
N ASP A 185 11.15 9.50 -17.80
CA ASP A 185 11.87 9.38 -19.05
C ASP A 185 11.66 10.60 -19.96
N SER A 186 12.22 10.56 -21.16
CA SER A 186 12.09 11.63 -22.16
C SER A 186 10.64 11.90 -22.57
N THR A 187 9.74 10.91 -22.47
CA THR A 187 8.32 11.06 -22.76
C THR A 187 7.54 11.67 -21.60
N GLY A 188 8.11 11.71 -20.40
CA GLY A 188 7.45 12.15 -19.17
C GLY A 188 6.73 10.99 -18.47
N SER A 189 7.17 9.76 -18.68
CA SER A 189 6.60 8.55 -18.09
C SER A 189 7.53 7.94 -17.06
N GLY A 190 7.00 7.32 -16.00
CA GLY A 190 7.81 6.64 -15.00
C GLY A 190 7.04 6.24 -13.73
N ILE A 191 7.70 5.46 -12.88
CA ILE A 191 7.14 5.03 -11.59
C ILE A 191 7.28 6.15 -10.56
N ILE A 192 6.14 6.68 -10.08
CA ILE A 192 6.12 7.71 -9.03
C ILE A 192 6.05 7.12 -7.62
N TYR A 193 5.42 5.95 -7.46
CA TYR A 193 5.28 5.25 -6.19
C TYR A 193 5.40 3.76 -6.39
N GLN A 194 6.15 3.11 -5.50
CA GLN A 194 6.27 1.65 -5.42
C GLN A 194 6.42 1.25 -3.97
N SER A 195 5.64 0.27 -3.53
CA SER A 195 5.67 -0.20 -2.16
C SER A 195 5.29 -1.65 -2.04
N GLU A 196 5.73 -2.28 -0.96
CA GLU A 196 5.40 -3.65 -0.59
C GLU A 196 5.10 -3.74 0.90
N THR A 197 4.20 -4.64 1.27
CA THR A 197 3.87 -4.97 2.66
C THR A 197 3.73 -6.49 2.79
N VAL A 198 4.29 -7.03 3.87
CA VAL A 198 4.08 -8.41 4.33
C VAL A 198 3.46 -8.31 5.71
N SER A 199 2.32 -8.94 5.92
CA SER A 199 1.64 -8.95 7.21
C SER A 199 0.99 -10.28 7.53
N LYS A 200 0.66 -10.48 8.80
CA LYS A 200 -0.20 -11.54 9.30
C LYS A 200 -1.55 -10.96 9.66
N ILE A 201 -2.60 -11.60 9.21
CA ILE A 201 -3.96 -11.13 9.47
C ILE A 201 -4.74 -12.16 10.29
N LYS A 202 -5.60 -11.66 11.17
CA LYS A 202 -6.64 -12.39 11.87
C LYS A 202 -7.95 -11.74 11.55
N PHE A 203 -8.90 -12.53 11.11
CA PHE A 203 -10.21 -12.02 10.68
C PHE A 203 -11.34 -12.81 11.35
N GLU A 204 -12.36 -12.11 11.81
CA GLU A 204 -13.62 -12.66 12.32
C GLU A 204 -14.77 -11.75 11.92
N LYS A 205 -15.74 -12.32 11.20
CA LYS A 205 -16.95 -11.57 10.82
C LYS A 205 -17.71 -11.07 12.05
N PRO A 206 -18.43 -9.93 11.93
CA PRO A 206 -18.63 -9.19 10.68
C PRO A 206 -17.48 -8.25 10.30
N ASN A 207 -16.72 -7.66 11.24
CA ASN A 207 -15.77 -6.58 10.94
C ASN A 207 -14.50 -6.62 11.79
N ASN A 208 -14.26 -7.71 12.51
CA ASN A 208 -13.04 -7.82 13.32
C ASN A 208 -11.88 -8.22 12.42
N LEU A 209 -10.95 -7.29 12.18
CA LEU A 209 -9.68 -7.56 11.51
C LEU A 209 -8.55 -7.03 12.38
N LYS A 210 -7.55 -7.86 12.60
CA LYS A 210 -6.28 -7.48 13.22
C LYS A 210 -5.16 -7.81 12.27
N GLU A 211 -4.30 -6.83 12.01
CA GLU A 211 -3.17 -6.94 11.10
C GLU A 211 -1.87 -6.65 11.84
N GLU A 212 -0.89 -7.54 11.72
CA GLU A 212 0.48 -7.33 12.18
C GLU A 212 1.39 -7.18 10.96
N ILE A 213 1.88 -5.98 10.72
CA ILE A 213 2.80 -5.67 9.63
C ILE A 213 4.19 -6.15 9.99
N ILE A 214 4.64 -7.24 9.36
CA ILE A 214 5.95 -7.86 9.58
C ILE A 214 7.05 -7.10 8.84
N ALA A 215 6.73 -6.64 7.63
CA ALA A 215 7.63 -5.84 6.81
C ALA A 215 6.87 -4.86 5.92
N SER A 216 7.45 -3.67 5.72
CA SER A 216 6.92 -2.65 4.83
C SER A 216 8.08 -1.95 4.13
N LYS A 217 8.01 -1.78 2.82
CA LYS A 217 9.02 -1.10 2.00
C LYS A 217 8.35 -0.09 1.07
N VAL A 218 8.91 1.11 1.03
CA VAL A 218 8.53 2.16 0.07
C VAL A 218 9.77 2.62 -0.65
N ALA A 219 9.77 2.60 -1.98
CA ALA A 219 10.94 3.00 -2.77
C ALA A 219 11.36 4.44 -2.47
N GLY A 220 12.63 4.62 -2.07
CA GLY A 220 13.19 5.92 -1.71
C GLY A 220 12.66 6.50 -0.39
N ASN A 221 12.12 5.66 0.51
CA ASN A 221 11.68 6.09 1.84
C ASN A 221 11.82 4.95 2.87
N ASP A 222 12.95 4.90 3.55
CA ASP A 222 13.26 3.91 4.60
C ASP A 222 12.62 4.21 5.96
N LYS A 223 11.98 5.38 6.12
CA LYS A 223 11.27 5.80 7.34
C LYS A 223 9.76 5.66 7.23
N GLY A 224 9.24 5.53 5.99
CA GLY A 224 7.83 5.40 5.71
C GLY A 224 7.33 3.97 5.81
N PHE A 225 6.01 3.85 5.91
CA PHE A 225 5.29 2.59 5.79
C PHE A 225 4.38 2.65 4.56
N SER A 226 4.23 1.52 3.90
CA SER A 226 3.27 1.39 2.81
C SER A 226 1.83 1.57 3.32
N TYR A 227 0.97 2.17 2.52
CA TYR A 227 -0.48 2.26 2.77
C TYR A 227 -1.23 0.97 2.39
N ASN A 228 -0.53 -0.03 1.88
CA ASN A 228 -1.12 -1.27 1.37
C ASN A 228 -1.36 -2.24 2.53
N THR A 229 -2.42 -2.01 3.28
CA THR A 229 -2.82 -2.84 4.42
C THR A 229 -4.01 -3.72 4.07
N ALA A 230 -4.13 -4.88 4.70
CA ALA A 230 -5.23 -5.81 4.47
C ALA A 230 -6.59 -5.20 4.84
N ILE A 231 -6.62 -4.35 5.86
CA ILE A 231 -7.85 -3.68 6.30
C ILE A 231 -8.46 -2.78 5.22
N ASN A 232 -7.62 -2.15 4.38
CA ASN A 232 -8.06 -1.24 3.33
C ASN A 232 -8.45 -1.98 2.03
N THR A 233 -8.25 -3.30 1.95
CA THR A 233 -8.39 -4.10 0.74
C THR A 233 -9.34 -5.28 0.88
N ASN A 234 -10.13 -5.30 1.94
CA ASN A 234 -11.10 -6.36 2.20
C ASN A 234 -12.38 -6.17 1.38
N TYR A 235 -12.32 -6.49 0.08
CA TYR A 235 -13.47 -6.48 -0.82
C TYR A 235 -14.14 -7.85 -0.81
N ASP A 236 -15.23 -8.00 -0.02
CA ASP A 236 -16.02 -9.24 0.11
C ASP A 236 -17.32 -9.14 -0.69
N PHE A 237 -17.41 -9.86 -1.81
CA PHE A 237 -18.57 -9.86 -2.68
C PHE A 237 -19.73 -10.72 -2.16
N TYR A 238 -19.51 -11.51 -1.13
CA TYR A 238 -20.63 -12.17 -0.43
C TYR A 238 -21.45 -11.18 0.42
N GLU A 239 -20.91 -10.00 0.74
CA GLU A 239 -21.69 -8.93 1.36
C GLU A 239 -22.65 -8.28 0.34
N ASN A 240 -23.68 -7.58 0.82
CA ASN A 240 -24.58 -6.86 -0.07
C ASN A 240 -23.92 -5.62 -0.69
N TYR A 241 -22.97 -5.04 0.02
CA TYR A 241 -22.25 -3.85 -0.39
C TYR A 241 -20.75 -4.07 -0.25
N VAL A 242 -20.00 -3.66 -1.26
CA VAL A 242 -18.54 -3.63 -1.25
C VAL A 242 -18.10 -2.18 -1.10
N ASN A 243 -17.30 -1.86 -0.09
CA ASN A 243 -16.90 -0.49 0.22
C ASN A 243 -15.66 -0.06 -0.57
N PHE A 244 -15.82 0.96 -1.41
CA PHE A 244 -14.77 1.68 -2.14
C PHE A 244 -14.74 3.17 -1.78
N GLY A 245 -14.97 3.51 -0.49
CA GLY A 245 -15.25 4.88 -0.07
C GLY A 245 -16.74 5.23 -0.20
N ILE A 246 -17.44 4.55 -1.09
CA ILE A 246 -18.90 4.46 -1.19
C ILE A 246 -19.33 2.99 -1.21
N ASN A 247 -20.56 2.72 -0.88
CA ASN A 247 -21.14 1.38 -0.89
C ASN A 247 -21.57 0.98 -2.31
N MET A 248 -20.73 0.18 -2.98
CA MET A 248 -21.05 -0.42 -4.28
C MET A 248 -21.89 -1.68 -4.10
N ILE A 249 -22.89 -1.88 -4.96
CA ILE A 249 -23.82 -2.99 -4.85
C ILE A 249 -23.18 -4.27 -5.41
N SER A 250 -23.08 -5.33 -4.58
CA SER A 250 -22.54 -6.61 -5.01
C SER A 250 -23.42 -7.26 -6.10
N PRO A 251 -22.83 -7.92 -7.12
CA PRO A 251 -23.58 -8.69 -8.10
C PRO A 251 -24.40 -9.86 -7.53
N ILE A 252 -24.14 -10.26 -6.27
CA ILE A 252 -24.94 -11.25 -5.54
C ILE A 252 -25.59 -10.66 -4.27
N ALA A 253 -25.85 -9.33 -4.27
CA ALA A 253 -26.64 -8.70 -3.22
C ALA A 253 -28.07 -9.24 -3.18
N ASN A 254 -28.73 -9.22 -2.02
CA ASN A 254 -30.09 -9.74 -1.89
C ASN A 254 -31.08 -9.06 -2.84
N ASN A 255 -30.87 -7.79 -3.17
CA ASN A 255 -31.70 -6.97 -4.08
C ASN A 255 -31.06 -6.71 -5.45
N THR A 256 -30.09 -7.55 -5.82
CA THR A 256 -29.23 -7.37 -7.00
C THR A 256 -30.02 -7.25 -8.30
N PHE A 257 -31.15 -7.94 -8.42
CA PHE A 257 -31.99 -7.89 -9.62
C PHE A 257 -32.65 -6.52 -9.89
N ASN A 258 -32.63 -5.61 -8.94
CA ASN A 258 -33.06 -4.22 -9.16
C ASN A 258 -31.99 -3.41 -9.92
N TYR A 259 -30.74 -3.82 -9.85
CA TYR A 259 -29.57 -3.08 -10.30
C TYR A 259 -28.90 -3.67 -11.52
N TYR A 260 -28.96 -5.00 -11.70
CA TYR A 260 -28.23 -5.72 -12.73
C TYR A 260 -29.11 -6.54 -13.67
N LYS A 261 -28.62 -6.73 -14.89
CA LYS A 261 -29.02 -7.76 -15.85
C LYS A 261 -27.91 -8.80 -15.90
N TYR A 262 -28.30 -10.06 -16.07
CA TYR A 262 -27.37 -11.19 -16.12
C TYR A 262 -27.52 -11.96 -17.43
N LYS A 263 -26.41 -12.45 -17.97
CA LYS A 263 -26.37 -13.33 -19.12
C LYS A 263 -25.36 -14.43 -18.86
N LEU A 264 -25.75 -15.68 -18.99
CA LEU A 264 -24.82 -16.79 -18.99
C LEU A 264 -24.02 -16.73 -20.30
N GLU A 265 -22.73 -16.44 -20.17
CA GLU A 265 -21.84 -16.28 -21.34
C GLU A 265 -21.30 -17.64 -21.77
N SER A 266 -20.84 -18.45 -20.82
CA SER A 266 -20.31 -19.79 -21.04
C SER A 266 -20.22 -20.60 -19.76
N THR A 267 -19.97 -21.89 -19.92
CA THR A 267 -19.63 -22.81 -18.82
C THR A 267 -18.38 -23.60 -19.17
N PHE A 268 -17.58 -23.95 -18.16
CA PHE A 268 -16.38 -24.75 -18.32
C PHE A 268 -16.13 -25.62 -17.07
N TYR A 269 -15.22 -26.58 -17.18
CA TYR A 269 -14.82 -27.42 -16.05
C TYR A 269 -13.44 -27.02 -15.55
N ASP A 270 -13.28 -26.93 -14.21
CA ASP A 270 -11.99 -26.75 -13.59
C ASP A 270 -11.17 -28.07 -13.56
N ASP A 271 -9.99 -28.05 -12.91
CA ASP A 271 -9.10 -29.21 -12.77
C ASP A 271 -9.70 -30.34 -11.92
N LYS A 272 -10.74 -30.08 -11.16
CA LYS A 272 -11.48 -31.03 -10.32
C LYS A 272 -12.81 -31.48 -10.91
N ASN A 273 -13.03 -31.16 -12.18
CA ASN A 273 -14.27 -31.46 -12.90
C ASN A 273 -15.52 -30.81 -12.27
N GLN A 274 -15.34 -29.61 -11.62
CA GLN A 274 -16.43 -28.80 -11.16
C GLN A 274 -16.87 -27.87 -12.28
N LEU A 275 -18.17 -27.79 -12.54
CA LEU A 275 -18.72 -26.91 -13.55
C LEU A 275 -18.73 -25.46 -13.06
N ILE A 276 -18.14 -24.56 -13.83
CA ILE A 276 -18.04 -23.13 -13.54
C ILE A 276 -18.91 -22.36 -14.54
N ASN A 277 -19.76 -21.49 -14.02
CA ASN A 277 -20.64 -20.64 -14.80
C ASN A 277 -20.05 -19.24 -14.92
N LYS A 278 -19.69 -18.82 -16.13
CA LYS A 278 -19.25 -17.45 -16.44
C LYS A 278 -20.46 -16.58 -16.75
N ILE A 279 -20.74 -15.61 -15.92
CA ILE A 279 -21.94 -14.77 -16.00
C ILE A 279 -21.54 -13.33 -16.26
N LEU A 280 -22.03 -12.77 -17.36
CA LEU A 280 -21.92 -11.34 -17.64
C LEU A 280 -22.89 -10.56 -16.74
N VAL A 281 -22.34 -9.57 -16.06
CA VAL A 281 -23.05 -8.64 -15.17
C VAL A 281 -23.11 -7.27 -15.85
N THR A 282 -24.30 -6.77 -16.12
CA THR A 282 -24.52 -5.49 -16.79
C THR A 282 -25.42 -4.59 -15.94
N PRO A 283 -25.05 -3.34 -15.67
CA PRO A 283 -25.91 -2.39 -14.97
C PRO A 283 -27.24 -2.16 -15.67
N LYS A 284 -28.33 -2.07 -14.93
CA LYS A 284 -29.62 -1.60 -15.46
C LYS A 284 -29.66 -0.08 -15.64
N ARG A 285 -28.98 0.64 -14.76
CA ARG A 285 -28.85 2.10 -14.79
C ARG A 285 -27.37 2.49 -14.62
N ASP A 286 -26.88 3.34 -15.49
CA ASP A 286 -25.46 3.61 -15.63
C ASP A 286 -24.84 4.40 -14.45
N LYS A 287 -25.60 5.30 -13.83
CA LYS A 287 -25.10 6.22 -12.80
C LYS A 287 -25.22 5.71 -11.36
N GLU A 288 -25.68 4.48 -11.17
CA GLU A 288 -25.76 3.86 -9.84
C GLU A 288 -24.38 3.31 -9.39
N PRO A 289 -24.17 3.08 -8.09
CA PRO A 289 -22.93 2.51 -7.57
C PRO A 289 -22.88 0.99 -7.84
N VAL A 290 -22.62 0.63 -9.08
CA VAL A 290 -22.69 -0.73 -9.63
C VAL A 290 -21.42 -1.07 -10.42
N PHE A 291 -21.18 -2.38 -10.52
CA PHE A 291 -20.10 -2.98 -11.29
C PHE A 291 -20.56 -3.36 -12.71
N GLU A 292 -19.61 -3.63 -13.61
CA GLU A 292 -19.86 -4.30 -14.89
C GLU A 292 -18.73 -5.30 -15.17
N GLY A 293 -18.99 -6.38 -15.89
CA GLY A 293 -17.99 -7.42 -16.20
C GLY A 293 -18.47 -8.81 -15.88
N TYR A 294 -17.63 -9.67 -15.32
CA TYR A 294 -17.94 -11.09 -15.14
C TYR A 294 -17.84 -11.53 -13.67
N ILE A 295 -18.79 -12.38 -13.27
CA ILE A 295 -18.73 -13.19 -12.07
C ILE A 295 -18.72 -14.67 -12.46
N TYR A 296 -17.91 -15.46 -11.78
CA TYR A 296 -17.75 -16.89 -12.03
C TYR A 296 -18.28 -17.64 -10.80
N ILE A 297 -19.30 -18.50 -11.03
CA ILE A 297 -20.00 -19.23 -9.96
C ILE A 297 -19.83 -20.72 -10.18
N VAL A 298 -19.39 -21.43 -9.14
CA VAL A 298 -19.27 -22.89 -9.12
C VAL A 298 -20.66 -23.50 -9.05
N GLU A 299 -20.96 -24.45 -9.93
CA GLU A 299 -22.23 -25.22 -9.89
C GLU A 299 -22.31 -26.02 -8.57
N ASP A 300 -23.50 -26.40 -8.13
CA ASP A 300 -23.81 -27.14 -6.92
C ASP A 300 -23.47 -26.45 -5.59
N SER A 301 -22.24 -25.96 -5.45
CA SER A 301 -21.79 -25.24 -4.25
C SER A 301 -22.22 -23.77 -4.26
N TRP A 302 -22.48 -23.21 -5.43
CA TRP A 302 -22.83 -21.80 -5.68
C TRP A 302 -21.84 -20.81 -5.06
N ALA A 303 -20.60 -21.27 -4.90
CA ALA A 303 -19.51 -20.44 -4.41
C ALA A 303 -18.96 -19.55 -5.52
N ILE A 304 -18.37 -18.42 -5.14
CA ILE A 304 -17.61 -17.58 -6.07
C ILE A 304 -16.30 -18.28 -6.41
N TYR A 305 -16.09 -18.54 -7.70
CA TYR A 305 -14.83 -19.03 -8.28
C TYR A 305 -13.89 -17.88 -8.62
N GLY A 306 -14.45 -16.79 -9.13
CA GLY A 306 -13.67 -15.60 -9.52
C GLY A 306 -14.54 -14.39 -9.80
N ILE A 307 -13.87 -13.24 -9.80
CA ILE A 307 -14.44 -11.92 -10.09
C ILE A 307 -13.53 -11.23 -11.12
N ASP A 308 -14.11 -10.67 -12.16
CA ASP A 308 -13.47 -9.77 -13.11
C ASP A 308 -14.43 -8.63 -13.43
N LEU A 309 -14.39 -7.57 -12.65
CA LEU A 309 -15.37 -6.49 -12.65
C LEU A 309 -14.69 -5.13 -12.85
N ASP A 310 -15.31 -4.32 -13.70
CA ASP A 310 -14.95 -2.93 -13.94
C ASP A 310 -15.88 -1.97 -13.19
N ILE A 311 -15.33 -0.83 -12.78
CA ILE A 311 -16.02 0.28 -12.15
C ILE A 311 -15.67 1.56 -12.91
N LYS A 312 -16.67 2.32 -13.31
CA LYS A 312 -16.46 3.67 -13.85
C LYS A 312 -16.29 4.67 -12.70
N GLY A 313 -15.32 5.59 -12.81
CA GLY A 313 -15.02 6.55 -11.75
C GLY A 313 -16.21 7.42 -11.33
N TYR A 314 -17.06 7.83 -12.26
CA TYR A 314 -18.26 8.62 -11.96
C TYR A 314 -19.29 7.83 -11.10
N ARG A 315 -19.31 6.48 -11.15
CA ARG A 315 -20.14 5.64 -10.27
C ARG A 315 -19.63 5.64 -8.83
N MET A 316 -18.35 5.94 -8.64
CA MET A 316 -17.70 6.09 -7.34
C MET A 316 -17.70 7.54 -6.85
N GLN A 317 -18.30 8.48 -7.59
CA GLN A 317 -18.25 9.92 -7.32
C GLN A 317 -16.81 10.47 -7.25
N GLN A 318 -15.88 9.84 -7.98
CA GLN A 318 -14.48 10.22 -8.06
C GLN A 318 -14.17 10.80 -9.44
N PRO A 319 -14.18 12.14 -9.60
CA PRO A 319 -14.07 12.78 -10.91
C PRO A 319 -12.69 12.59 -11.59
N ILE A 320 -11.66 12.29 -10.80
CA ILE A 320 -10.29 12.07 -11.29
C ILE A 320 -10.13 10.64 -11.83
N LEU A 321 -10.87 9.69 -11.27
CA LEU A 321 -10.81 8.28 -11.65
C LEU A 321 -11.58 8.06 -12.97
N GLU A 322 -10.93 7.50 -13.98
CA GLU A 322 -11.58 7.10 -15.22
C GLU A 322 -12.22 5.72 -15.08
N THR A 323 -11.41 4.73 -14.76
CA THR A 323 -11.84 3.34 -14.58
C THR A 323 -11.03 2.66 -13.48
N MET A 324 -11.64 1.66 -12.86
CA MET A 324 -10.99 0.74 -11.94
C MET A 324 -11.45 -0.69 -12.28
N LYS A 325 -10.51 -1.62 -12.35
CA LYS A 325 -10.76 -3.05 -12.57
C LYS A 325 -10.37 -3.82 -11.32
N LEU A 326 -11.27 -4.64 -10.82
CA LEU A 326 -11.02 -5.55 -9.72
C LEU A 326 -11.13 -6.99 -10.19
N LYS A 327 -10.06 -7.77 -9.98
CA LYS A 327 -10.07 -9.21 -10.17
C LYS A 327 -9.83 -9.92 -8.85
N GLN A 328 -10.56 -11.00 -8.62
CA GLN A 328 -10.35 -11.90 -7.49
C GLN A 328 -10.35 -13.34 -8.01
N ASN A 329 -9.40 -14.13 -7.55
CA ASN A 329 -9.34 -15.56 -7.78
C ASN A 329 -9.45 -16.31 -6.45
N PHE A 330 -10.20 -17.40 -6.47
CA PHE A 330 -10.38 -18.27 -5.32
C PHE A 330 -9.81 -19.64 -5.65
N SER A 331 -9.12 -20.25 -4.68
CA SER A 331 -8.64 -21.62 -4.78
C SER A 331 -9.45 -22.55 -3.88
N TYR A 332 -9.69 -23.76 -4.36
CA TYR A 332 -10.40 -24.79 -3.62
C TYR A 332 -9.41 -25.75 -2.95
N ASN A 333 -9.58 -25.93 -1.66
CA ASN A 333 -8.88 -26.98 -0.93
C ASN A 333 -9.81 -28.18 -0.75
N GLY A 334 -9.46 -29.31 -1.37
CA GLY A 334 -10.26 -30.54 -1.34
C GLY A 334 -10.36 -31.19 0.04
N THR A 335 -9.39 -30.94 0.94
CA THR A 335 -9.40 -31.47 2.31
C THR A 335 -10.38 -30.72 3.19
N THR A 336 -10.35 -29.38 3.17
CA THR A 336 -11.26 -28.53 3.98
C THR A 336 -12.59 -28.28 3.29
N LYS A 337 -12.69 -28.50 1.99
CA LYS A 337 -13.85 -28.19 1.12
C LYS A 337 -14.24 -26.71 1.15
N ILE A 338 -13.22 -25.84 1.23
CA ILE A 338 -13.38 -24.38 1.30
C ILE A 338 -12.78 -23.73 0.06
N TRP A 339 -13.52 -22.80 -0.54
CA TRP A 339 -13.02 -21.82 -1.49
C TRP A 339 -12.49 -20.62 -0.71
N ALA A 340 -11.19 -20.33 -0.82
CA ALA A 340 -10.56 -19.18 -0.21
C ALA A 340 -10.00 -18.23 -1.26
N LYS A 341 -10.16 -16.93 -1.06
CA LYS A 341 -9.57 -15.91 -1.92
C LYS A 341 -8.06 -15.94 -1.73
N ASN A 342 -7.31 -16.16 -2.81
CA ASN A 342 -5.85 -16.18 -2.74
C ASN A 342 -5.18 -15.05 -3.51
N ILE A 343 -5.81 -14.54 -4.57
CA ILE A 343 -5.29 -13.41 -5.35
C ILE A 343 -6.37 -12.34 -5.49
N GLN A 344 -5.95 -11.10 -5.35
CA GLN A 344 -6.76 -9.94 -5.71
C GLN A 344 -5.88 -8.92 -6.41
N SER A 345 -6.26 -8.46 -7.59
CA SER A 345 -5.65 -7.31 -8.25
C SER A 345 -6.63 -6.17 -8.38
N LEU A 346 -6.11 -4.96 -8.27
CA LEU A 346 -6.84 -3.73 -8.46
C LEU A 346 -6.05 -2.84 -9.40
N ASP A 347 -6.55 -2.65 -10.61
CA ASP A 347 -5.95 -1.79 -11.61
C ASP A 347 -6.81 -0.55 -11.78
N PHE A 348 -6.22 0.64 -11.81
CA PHE A 348 -6.97 1.86 -12.07
C PHE A 348 -6.27 2.80 -13.05
N ILE A 349 -7.07 3.57 -13.74
CA ILE A 349 -6.65 4.67 -14.59
C ILE A 349 -7.32 5.93 -14.07
N ALA A 350 -6.51 6.94 -13.83
CA ALA A 350 -6.96 8.25 -13.37
C ALA A 350 -6.31 9.35 -14.22
N GLY A 351 -6.94 10.52 -14.29
CA GLY A 351 -6.41 11.64 -15.05
C GLY A 351 -6.77 12.98 -14.44
N ILE A 352 -5.81 13.92 -14.46
CA ILE A 352 -6.03 15.29 -14.02
C ILE A 352 -5.14 16.23 -14.86
N PHE A 353 -5.72 17.32 -15.39
CA PHE A 353 -5.02 18.32 -16.19
C PHE A 353 -4.18 17.73 -17.35
N GLY A 354 -4.65 16.64 -17.99
CA GLY A 354 -3.95 15.97 -19.07
C GLY A 354 -2.83 15.00 -18.64
N ILE A 355 -2.52 14.92 -17.35
CA ILE A 355 -1.62 13.89 -16.80
C ILE A 355 -2.42 12.63 -16.55
N LYS A 356 -1.95 11.49 -17.06
CA LYS A 356 -2.53 10.17 -16.81
C LYS A 356 -1.75 9.42 -15.74
N PHE A 357 -2.47 8.80 -14.85
CA PHE A 357 -1.95 7.96 -13.77
C PHE A 357 -2.50 6.55 -13.94
N ASN A 358 -1.63 5.56 -13.87
CA ASN A 358 -2.03 4.17 -13.77
C ASN A 358 -1.56 3.64 -12.41
N GLY A 359 -2.40 2.87 -11.74
CA GLY A 359 -2.00 2.18 -10.53
C GLY A 359 -2.40 0.73 -10.59
N THR A 360 -1.52 -0.13 -10.08
CA THR A 360 -1.77 -1.57 -9.92
C THR A 360 -1.46 -1.95 -8.50
N PHE A 361 -2.43 -2.57 -7.84
CA PHE A 361 -2.23 -3.26 -6.57
C PHE A 361 -2.40 -4.75 -6.77
N THR A 362 -1.45 -5.51 -6.24
CA THR A 362 -1.51 -6.97 -6.20
C THR A 362 -1.52 -7.42 -4.74
N HIS A 363 -2.52 -8.21 -4.37
CA HIS A 363 -2.66 -8.77 -3.05
C HIS A 363 -2.65 -10.29 -3.14
N VAL A 364 -1.83 -10.93 -2.31
CA VAL A 364 -1.74 -12.39 -2.20
C VAL A 364 -2.11 -12.77 -0.77
N PHE A 365 -3.07 -13.67 -0.63
CA PHE A 365 -3.48 -14.26 0.63
C PHE A 365 -3.05 -15.73 0.61
N SER A 366 -2.32 -16.16 1.62
CA SER A 366 -1.79 -17.52 1.70
C SER A 366 -1.79 -18.06 3.12
N ASN A 367 -1.46 -19.34 3.26
CA ASN A 367 -1.31 -20.01 4.56
C ASN A 367 -2.53 -19.86 5.48
N TYR A 368 -3.74 -19.97 4.91
CA TYR A 368 -4.98 -19.89 5.68
C TYR A 368 -5.07 -20.98 6.75
N VAL A 369 -5.44 -20.56 7.94
CA VAL A 369 -5.81 -21.41 9.07
C VAL A 369 -7.21 -20.98 9.53
N PHE A 370 -8.21 -21.74 9.14
CA PHE A 370 -9.59 -21.52 9.58
C PHE A 370 -9.75 -21.91 11.03
N LYS A 371 -10.53 -21.15 11.79
CA LYS A 371 -10.73 -21.29 13.23
C LYS A 371 -12.21 -21.47 13.56
N ASP A 372 -12.51 -22.25 14.58
CA ASP A 372 -13.85 -22.29 15.14
C ASP A 372 -14.13 -21.06 16.02
N ALA A 373 -13.13 -20.61 16.77
CA ALA A 373 -13.19 -19.42 17.61
C ALA A 373 -11.80 -18.80 17.80
N PHE A 374 -11.77 -17.51 18.11
CA PHE A 374 -10.60 -16.82 18.62
C PHE A 374 -10.68 -16.65 20.14
N GLU A 375 -9.54 -16.48 20.78
CA GLU A 375 -9.49 -16.10 22.19
C GLU A 375 -10.16 -14.75 22.44
N SER A 376 -10.83 -14.58 23.56
CA SER A 376 -11.66 -13.40 23.88
C SER A 376 -10.92 -12.04 23.81
N LYS A 377 -9.58 -12.03 23.86
CA LYS A 377 -8.74 -10.83 23.82
C LYS A 377 -8.02 -10.63 22.48
N THR A 378 -8.28 -11.47 21.47
CA THR A 378 -7.60 -11.38 20.18
C THR A 378 -7.87 -10.05 19.48
N PHE A 379 -9.13 -9.62 19.48
CA PHE A 379 -9.56 -8.37 18.87
C PHE A 379 -9.76 -7.30 19.96
N GLY A 380 -8.91 -6.28 19.93
CA GLY A 380 -8.95 -5.16 20.85
C GLY A 380 -9.07 -3.83 20.14
N LYS A 381 -8.65 -2.75 20.78
CA LYS A 381 -8.62 -1.42 20.16
C LYS A 381 -7.53 -1.26 19.11
N GLU A 382 -6.46 -2.05 19.20
CA GLU A 382 -5.37 -2.08 18.26
C GLU A 382 -5.73 -3.00 17.10
N ILE A 383 -6.01 -2.41 15.95
CA ILE A 383 -6.39 -3.12 14.72
C ILE A 383 -5.19 -3.33 13.78
N VAL A 384 -4.17 -2.46 13.86
CA VAL A 384 -2.91 -2.59 13.11
C VAL A 384 -1.74 -2.43 14.08
N SER A 385 -0.80 -3.35 14.03
CA SER A 385 0.47 -3.29 14.75
C SER A 385 1.64 -3.49 13.79
N PHE A 386 2.84 -3.09 14.22
CA PHE A 386 4.05 -3.19 13.43
C PHE A 386 5.08 -4.01 14.20
N ALA A 387 5.67 -5.00 13.54
CA ALA A 387 6.82 -5.72 14.08
C ALA A 387 8.03 -4.78 14.23
N GLU A 388 8.93 -5.12 15.11
CA GLU A 388 10.17 -4.37 15.29
C GLU A 388 10.97 -4.32 13.98
N ASN A 389 11.44 -3.13 13.61
CA ASN A 389 12.16 -2.88 12.36
C ASN A 389 11.41 -3.30 11.08
N ALA A 390 10.08 -3.23 11.08
CA ALA A 390 9.28 -3.63 9.91
C ALA A 390 9.64 -2.85 8.63
N ASN A 391 10.07 -1.59 8.75
CA ASN A 391 10.49 -0.76 7.61
C ASN A 391 12.00 -0.83 7.29
N LYS A 392 12.77 -1.66 8.01
CA LYS A 392 14.23 -1.78 7.87
C LYS A 392 14.69 -3.19 7.50
N LYS A 393 13.81 -3.99 6.88
CA LYS A 393 14.15 -5.35 6.46
C LYS A 393 15.14 -5.31 5.29
N GLU A 394 16.14 -6.20 5.36
CA GLU A 394 17.16 -6.34 4.32
C GLU A 394 16.61 -6.91 3.02
N ASN A 395 17.34 -6.73 1.92
CA ASN A 395 16.92 -7.22 0.61
C ASN A 395 16.78 -8.75 0.56
N THR A 396 17.56 -9.49 1.34
CA THR A 396 17.45 -10.97 1.49
C THR A 396 16.07 -11.35 2.00
N PHE A 397 15.57 -10.71 3.05
CA PHE A 397 14.21 -10.92 3.55
C PHE A 397 13.16 -10.76 2.45
N TRP A 398 13.27 -9.69 1.64
CA TRP A 398 12.31 -9.43 0.57
C TRP A 398 12.39 -10.46 -0.56
N THR A 399 13.60 -10.96 -0.88
CA THR A 399 13.78 -12.03 -1.86
C THR A 399 13.09 -13.32 -1.42
N ASP A 400 13.11 -13.62 -0.11
CA ASP A 400 12.56 -14.84 0.44
C ASP A 400 11.04 -14.79 0.63
N MET A 401 10.54 -13.61 1.05
CA MET A 401 9.14 -13.45 1.43
C MET A 401 8.23 -12.96 0.30
N ARG A 402 8.81 -12.50 -0.80
CA ARG A 402 8.04 -11.98 -1.94
C ARG A 402 7.42 -13.12 -2.75
N PRO A 403 6.08 -13.25 -2.77
CA PRO A 403 5.45 -14.30 -3.56
C PRO A 403 5.43 -13.96 -5.06
N VAL A 404 5.48 -12.67 -5.44
CA VAL A 404 5.40 -12.22 -6.82
C VAL A 404 6.72 -11.57 -7.21
N PRO A 405 7.48 -12.11 -8.21
CA PRO A 405 8.78 -11.56 -8.58
C PRO A 405 8.65 -10.14 -9.13
N LEU A 406 9.66 -9.31 -8.84
CA LEU A 406 9.74 -7.97 -9.42
C LEU A 406 10.11 -8.03 -10.91
N THR A 407 9.63 -7.05 -11.67
CA THR A 407 10.15 -6.78 -13.01
C THR A 407 11.48 -6.04 -12.94
N GLU A 408 12.24 -6.00 -14.05
CA GLU A 408 13.50 -5.24 -14.12
C GLU A 408 13.30 -3.74 -13.89
N GLU A 409 12.17 -3.20 -14.37
CA GLU A 409 11.76 -1.81 -14.11
C GLU A 409 11.61 -1.54 -12.61
N GLU A 410 10.92 -2.44 -11.89
CA GLU A 410 10.68 -2.33 -10.45
C GLU A 410 11.98 -2.44 -9.64
N ILE A 411 12.88 -3.37 -10.01
CA ILE A 411 14.18 -3.54 -9.37
C ILE A 411 15.02 -2.28 -9.55
N THR A 412 15.08 -1.77 -10.78
CA THR A 412 15.82 -0.55 -11.11
C THR A 412 15.26 0.65 -10.36
N ASN A 413 13.93 0.78 -10.28
CA ASN A 413 13.28 1.88 -9.56
C ASN A 413 13.60 1.86 -8.05
N TYR A 414 13.59 0.68 -7.40
CA TYR A 414 14.02 0.55 -5.99
C TYR A 414 15.48 1.01 -5.82
N SER A 415 16.40 0.41 -6.56
CA SER A 415 17.84 0.68 -6.45
C SER A 415 18.16 2.17 -6.65
N ARG A 416 17.51 2.79 -7.63
CA ARG A 416 17.72 4.20 -7.94
C ARG A 416 17.12 5.12 -6.89
N LYS A 417 15.88 4.90 -6.48
CA LYS A 417 15.23 5.74 -5.45
C LYS A 417 15.93 5.64 -4.11
N ASP A 418 16.38 4.45 -3.72
CA ASP A 418 17.14 4.24 -2.50
C ASP A 418 18.51 4.96 -2.58
N SER A 419 19.17 4.97 -3.76
CA SER A 419 20.41 5.74 -3.98
C SER A 419 20.17 7.25 -3.88
N ILE A 420 19.09 7.76 -4.48
CA ILE A 420 18.71 9.18 -4.40
C ILE A 420 18.44 9.57 -2.94
N GLN A 421 17.75 8.74 -2.18
CA GLN A 421 17.48 8.96 -0.76
C GLN A 421 18.80 9.05 0.02
N THR A 422 19.71 8.11 -0.19
CA THR A 422 21.03 8.10 0.48
C THR A 422 21.79 9.41 0.21
N VAL A 423 21.79 9.89 -1.03
CA VAL A 423 22.41 11.17 -1.37
C VAL A 423 21.70 12.34 -0.66
N ARG A 424 20.36 12.38 -0.70
CA ARG A 424 19.57 13.47 -0.08
C ARG A 424 19.68 13.53 1.43
N GLU A 425 19.93 12.41 2.09
CA GLU A 425 20.14 12.33 3.53
C GLU A 425 21.60 12.54 3.94
N SER A 426 22.52 12.55 2.97
CA SER A 426 23.93 12.80 3.24
C SER A 426 24.15 14.18 3.84
N LYS A 427 25.13 14.27 4.78
CA LYS A 427 25.50 15.54 5.42
C LYS A 427 25.87 16.61 4.40
N VAL A 428 26.62 16.23 3.36
CA VAL A 428 27.07 17.15 2.30
C VAL A 428 25.90 17.79 1.57
N TYR A 429 24.91 16.98 1.19
CA TYR A 429 23.72 17.48 0.50
C TYR A 429 22.87 18.38 1.39
N LEU A 430 22.60 17.94 2.64
CA LEU A 430 21.81 18.71 3.61
C LEU A 430 22.49 20.03 3.98
N ASP A 431 23.81 20.02 4.21
CA ASP A 431 24.58 21.25 4.47
C ASP A 431 24.52 22.21 3.26
N SER A 432 24.53 21.69 2.01
CA SER A 432 24.44 22.52 0.80
C SER A 432 23.07 23.22 0.67
N ILE A 433 21.99 22.52 1.00
CA ILE A 433 20.63 23.10 1.02
C ILE A 433 20.50 24.11 2.14
N ASP A 434 20.97 23.75 3.33
CA ASP A 434 20.93 24.64 4.50
C ASP A 434 21.76 25.92 4.26
N ALA A 435 22.93 25.82 3.64
CA ALA A 435 23.74 26.98 3.27
C ALA A 435 23.03 27.96 2.33
N LYS A 436 22.17 27.45 1.42
CA LYS A 436 21.34 28.29 0.55
C LYS A 436 20.17 28.92 1.30
N GLY A 437 19.46 28.14 2.12
CA GLY A 437 18.26 28.57 2.88
C GLY A 437 18.61 29.52 4.02
N ASN A 438 19.73 29.26 4.70
CA ASN A 438 20.19 30.02 5.87
C ASN A 438 20.88 31.36 5.53
N LYS A 439 20.98 31.75 4.25
CA LYS A 439 21.53 33.06 3.90
C LYS A 439 20.68 34.17 4.52
N PHE A 440 21.30 34.92 5.44
CA PHE A 440 20.68 36.07 6.04
C PHE A 440 20.65 37.24 5.05
N LYS A 441 19.51 37.94 4.99
CA LYS A 441 19.33 39.17 4.23
C LYS A 441 18.66 40.20 5.13
N ILE A 442 19.06 41.46 5.05
CA ILE A 442 18.63 42.53 5.98
C ILE A 442 17.09 42.63 6.07
N TYR A 443 16.36 42.47 4.97
CA TYR A 443 14.90 42.52 4.98
C TYR A 443 14.27 41.41 5.84
N LYS A 444 14.97 40.32 6.13
CA LYS A 444 14.49 39.22 7.00
C LYS A 444 14.32 39.65 8.46
N ILE A 445 14.91 40.77 8.88
CA ILE A 445 14.60 41.38 10.18
C ILE A 445 13.12 41.76 10.24
N LEU A 446 12.57 42.23 9.13
CA LEU A 446 11.17 42.62 9.04
C LEU A 446 10.23 41.43 8.75
N THR A 447 10.64 40.55 7.81
CA THR A 447 9.76 39.49 7.28
C THR A 447 9.90 38.13 7.97
N GLY A 448 10.88 37.99 8.86
CA GLY A 448 11.19 36.74 9.55
C GLY A 448 12.38 35.99 8.97
N TYR A 449 12.97 35.16 9.81
CA TYR A 449 14.18 34.39 9.47
C TYR A 449 14.13 32.99 10.08
N ASN A 450 14.42 32.01 9.27
CA ASN A 450 14.55 30.62 9.71
C ASN A 450 15.98 30.15 9.45
N TYR A 451 16.67 29.76 10.49
CA TYR A 451 17.96 29.08 10.43
C TYR A 451 17.77 27.60 10.71
N LYS A 452 18.21 26.74 9.81
CA LYS A 452 17.97 25.30 9.90
C LYS A 452 19.29 24.53 9.79
N ASN A 453 19.43 23.51 10.63
CA ASN A 453 20.43 22.46 10.46
C ASN A 453 19.69 21.15 10.20
N SER A 454 19.51 20.79 8.94
CA SER A 454 18.74 19.64 8.50
C SER A 454 19.39 18.32 8.90
N PHE A 455 20.73 18.26 8.96
CA PHE A 455 21.46 17.06 9.37
C PHE A 455 21.31 16.78 10.88
N LYS A 456 21.48 17.82 11.72
CA LYS A 456 21.32 17.70 13.18
C LYS A 456 19.86 17.82 13.63
N LYS A 457 18.92 18.02 12.71
CA LYS A 457 17.46 18.06 12.96
C LYS A 457 17.05 19.12 13.99
N TRP A 458 17.63 20.32 13.90
CA TRP A 458 17.19 21.46 14.68
C TRP A 458 16.99 22.72 13.82
N SER A 459 16.14 23.62 14.28
CA SER A 459 15.96 24.93 13.66
C SER A 459 15.69 26.00 14.69
N PHE A 460 16.07 27.23 14.31
CA PHE A 460 15.76 28.45 15.00
C PHE A 460 14.91 29.32 14.07
N ASN A 461 13.76 29.76 14.53
CA ASN A 461 12.85 30.60 13.77
C ASN A 461 12.61 31.93 14.47
N TYR A 462 12.62 33.01 13.70
CA TYR A 462 12.21 34.34 14.08
C TYR A 462 11.07 34.77 13.14
N ASP A 463 9.92 35.12 13.69
CA ASP A 463 8.69 35.34 12.92
C ASP A 463 8.65 36.68 12.15
N GLY A 464 9.62 37.58 12.44
CA GLY A 464 9.61 38.94 11.88
C GLY A 464 8.60 39.84 12.56
N VAL A 465 8.52 41.07 12.10
CA VAL A 465 7.58 42.06 12.62
C VAL A 465 6.53 42.46 11.58
N ILE A 466 6.75 42.15 10.31
CA ILE A 466 5.82 42.48 9.20
C ILE A 466 5.48 41.21 8.45
N ASN A 467 4.39 40.53 8.86
CA ASN A 467 3.76 39.47 8.10
C ASN A 467 2.24 39.55 8.24
N ILE A 468 1.52 38.81 7.41
CA ILE A 468 0.04 38.90 7.34
C ILE A 468 -0.63 38.58 8.70
N GLY A 469 0.02 37.83 9.59
CA GLY A 469 -0.50 37.45 10.91
C GLY A 469 0.03 38.29 12.06
N SER A 470 1.08 39.12 11.87
CA SER A 470 1.73 39.85 12.96
C SER A 470 1.05 41.19 13.29
N LEU A 471 0.56 41.88 12.29
CA LEU A 471 -0.11 43.19 12.48
C LEU A 471 -1.62 42.97 12.63
N GLY A 472 -2.22 43.60 13.62
CA GLY A 472 -3.67 43.56 13.82
C GLY A 472 -4.19 44.80 14.51
N PHE A 473 -5.52 44.95 14.50
CA PHE A 473 -6.22 46.00 15.22
C PHE A 473 -7.34 45.38 16.05
N ASN A 474 -7.47 45.81 17.29
CA ASN A 474 -8.60 45.50 18.16
C ASN A 474 -8.91 46.72 19.09
N THR A 475 -10.10 46.73 19.67
CA THR A 475 -10.56 47.86 20.47
C THR A 475 -9.81 48.08 21.79
N VAL A 476 -9.10 47.04 22.29
CA VAL A 476 -8.34 47.09 23.55
C VAL A 476 -6.94 47.64 23.32
N GLN A 477 -6.24 47.09 22.33
CA GLN A 477 -4.83 47.41 22.06
C GLN A 477 -4.62 48.49 21.02
N GLY A 478 -5.68 48.82 20.27
CA GLY A 478 -5.52 49.58 19.03
C GLY A 478 -4.74 48.74 18.00
N TRP A 479 -3.83 49.37 17.28
CA TRP A 479 -2.87 48.63 16.50
C TRP A 479 -1.96 47.80 17.38
N ASN A 480 -1.77 46.53 17.05
CA ASN A 480 -0.92 45.63 17.78
C ASN A 480 -0.02 44.83 16.84
N LEU A 481 1.16 44.49 17.36
CA LEU A 481 2.20 43.77 16.66
C LEU A 481 2.57 42.52 17.41
N ASP A 482 2.58 41.39 16.70
CA ASP A 482 3.08 40.10 17.20
C ASP A 482 4.39 39.76 16.52
N SER A 483 5.31 39.22 17.30
CA SER A 483 6.53 38.59 16.83
C SER A 483 6.88 37.44 17.75
N GLY A 484 7.77 36.56 17.29
CA GLY A 484 8.19 35.43 18.08
C GLY A 484 9.55 34.90 17.70
N ILE A 485 10.11 34.17 18.62
CA ILE A 485 11.30 33.34 18.40
C ILE A 485 11.01 31.93 18.84
N SER A 486 11.51 30.96 18.11
CA SER A 486 11.40 29.56 18.52
C SER A 486 12.64 28.76 18.15
N TYR A 487 12.96 27.81 19.00
CA TYR A 487 13.98 26.79 18.78
C TYR A 487 13.32 25.43 18.87
N GLN A 488 13.57 24.59 17.89
CA GLN A 488 13.06 23.22 17.90
C GLN A 488 14.15 22.22 17.52
N THR A 489 14.07 21.05 18.15
CA THR A 489 14.93 19.92 17.80
C THR A 489 14.13 18.63 17.84
N ARG A 490 14.48 17.70 16.95
CA ARG A 490 13.81 16.41 16.81
C ARG A 490 14.81 15.28 16.63
N ASN A 491 14.59 14.19 17.33
CA ASN A 491 15.26 12.93 17.08
C ASN A 491 14.26 11.98 16.37
N GLU A 492 14.54 11.60 15.14
CA GLU A 492 13.63 10.79 14.32
C GLU A 492 13.56 9.34 14.79
N GLU A 493 14.63 8.79 15.37
CA GLU A 493 14.67 7.40 15.84
C GLU A 493 13.84 7.21 17.11
N THR A 494 14.02 8.09 18.08
CA THR A 494 13.33 7.98 19.39
C THR A 494 12.00 8.73 19.41
N GLY A 495 11.73 9.58 18.42
CA GLY A 495 10.57 10.47 18.40
C GLY A 495 10.63 11.61 19.42
N LYS A 496 11.78 11.81 20.08
CA LYS A 496 11.98 12.95 20.99
C LYS A 496 11.83 14.26 20.22
N TYR A 497 11.08 15.18 20.78
CA TYR A 497 10.87 16.50 20.19
C TYR A 497 10.87 17.57 21.28
N THR A 498 11.63 18.63 21.09
CA THR A 498 11.67 19.77 22.00
C THR A 498 11.35 21.04 21.23
N LEU A 499 10.44 21.83 21.76
CA LEU A 499 10.12 23.16 21.28
C LEU A 499 10.25 24.15 22.44
N LEU A 500 11.07 25.17 22.24
CA LEU A 500 11.15 26.34 23.11
C LEU A 500 10.71 27.54 22.29
N SER A 501 9.70 28.28 22.73
CA SER A 501 9.21 29.46 22.00
C SER A 501 8.86 30.60 22.93
N THR A 502 9.06 31.81 22.42
CA THR A 502 8.65 33.04 23.10
C THR A 502 7.91 33.89 22.08
N THR A 503 6.70 34.32 22.42
CA THR A 503 5.89 35.21 21.60
C THR A 503 5.82 36.57 22.31
N PHE A 504 6.02 37.63 21.55
CA PHE A 504 5.95 39.03 21.95
C PHE A 504 4.72 39.66 21.31
N ASN A 505 3.92 40.33 22.07
CA ASN A 505 2.79 41.12 21.59
C ASN A 505 2.87 42.54 22.16
N TYR A 506 2.86 43.56 21.31
CA TYR A 506 2.85 44.96 21.71
C TYR A 506 1.60 45.68 21.19
N GLY A 507 0.84 46.27 22.06
CA GLY A 507 -0.36 47.06 21.74
C GLY A 507 -0.06 48.55 21.84
N LEU A 508 -0.26 49.29 20.75
CA LEU A 508 0.06 50.73 20.68
C LEU A 508 -0.81 51.58 21.60
N SER A 509 -2.11 51.29 21.71
CA SER A 509 -3.02 52.08 22.56
C SER A 509 -2.86 51.77 24.03
N GLU A 510 -2.41 50.57 24.40
CA GLU A 510 -2.17 50.21 25.79
C GLU A 510 -0.74 50.53 26.26
N ASP A 511 0.18 50.79 25.30
CA ASP A 511 1.61 50.97 25.55
C ASP A 511 2.17 49.83 26.40
N ARG A 512 1.82 48.58 26.06
CA ARG A 512 2.15 47.42 26.88
C ARG A 512 2.73 46.28 26.04
N LEU A 513 3.91 45.83 26.45
CA LEU A 513 4.53 44.60 25.93
C LEU A 513 4.04 43.40 26.74
N ARG A 514 3.52 42.38 26.04
CA ARG A 514 3.17 41.08 26.60
C ARG A 514 4.09 40.04 26.05
N VAL A 515 4.48 39.12 26.94
CA VAL A 515 5.41 38.03 26.57
C VAL A 515 4.84 36.71 27.07
N ILE A 516 4.84 35.70 26.20
CA ILE A 516 4.46 34.34 26.57
C ILE A 516 5.63 33.41 26.21
N GLY A 517 6.16 32.73 27.22
CA GLY A 517 7.12 31.65 27.04
C GLY A 517 6.40 30.31 27.00
N ARG A 518 6.88 29.40 26.13
CA ARG A 518 6.38 28.04 26.05
C ARG A 518 7.54 27.08 25.94
N TYR A 519 7.49 25.99 26.72
CA TYR A 519 8.35 24.84 26.63
C TYR A 519 7.49 23.61 26.39
N TYR A 520 7.83 22.84 25.34
CA TYR A 520 7.20 21.55 25.06
C TYR A 520 8.29 20.52 24.82
N HIS A 521 8.17 19.38 25.50
CA HIS A 521 9.06 18.25 25.31
C HIS A 521 8.28 16.94 25.25
N ARG A 522 8.40 16.22 24.13
CA ARG A 522 7.90 14.86 23.96
C ARG A 522 9.05 13.89 24.14
N PHE A 523 8.88 12.90 25.00
CA PHE A 523 9.93 11.93 25.39
C PHE A 523 10.13 10.84 24.34
N ASN A 524 9.05 10.37 23.70
CA ASN A 524 9.07 9.38 22.63
C ASN A 524 7.76 9.45 21.82
N ASN A 525 7.72 8.70 20.73
CA ASN A 525 6.56 8.62 19.86
C ASN A 525 5.67 7.38 20.09
N ILE A 526 6.05 6.47 20.98
CA ILE A 526 5.29 5.23 21.25
C ILE A 526 4.09 5.55 22.15
N ASN A 527 4.35 6.08 23.34
CA ASN A 527 3.29 6.43 24.30
C ASN A 527 2.89 7.91 24.26
N ASN A 528 3.54 8.71 23.40
CA ASN A 528 3.32 10.15 23.26
C ASN A 528 3.40 10.95 24.57
N ALA A 529 4.15 10.45 25.56
CA ALA A 529 4.34 11.15 26.82
C ALA A 529 5.06 12.49 26.58
N TYR A 530 4.50 13.57 27.09
CA TYR A 530 5.08 14.91 26.95
C TYR A 530 4.88 15.77 28.21
N ILE A 531 5.71 16.79 28.31
CA ILE A 531 5.55 17.90 29.26
C ILE A 531 5.35 19.17 28.43
N SER A 532 4.35 19.97 28.80
CA SER A 532 4.09 21.30 28.23
C SER A 532 3.97 22.31 29.37
N LEU A 533 4.82 23.32 29.33
CA LEU A 533 4.82 24.42 30.26
C LEU A 533 4.63 25.72 29.48
N SER A 534 3.76 26.59 29.95
CA SER A 534 3.60 27.92 29.36
C SER A 534 3.30 28.94 30.47
N GLY A 535 3.82 30.14 30.29
CA GLY A 535 3.60 31.23 31.24
C GLY A 535 3.85 32.57 30.60
N GLY A 536 3.20 33.59 31.12
CA GLY A 536 3.32 34.95 30.59
C GLY A 536 2.01 35.73 30.65
N SER A 537 1.94 36.77 29.84
CA SER A 537 0.76 37.65 29.73
C SER A 537 0.25 37.61 28.29
N SER A 538 -1.06 37.42 28.11
CA SER A 538 -1.73 37.44 26.80
C SER A 538 -3.07 38.18 26.87
N ILE A 539 -3.56 38.62 25.71
CA ILE A 539 -4.96 38.95 25.52
C ILE A 539 -5.62 37.76 24.83
N ASN A 540 -6.77 37.38 25.36
CA ASN A 540 -7.59 36.31 24.77
C ASN A 540 -8.91 36.92 24.30
N GLN A 541 -9.46 36.39 23.24
CA GLN A 541 -10.82 36.70 22.82
C GLN A 541 -11.83 36.14 23.83
N PHE A 542 -13.02 36.75 23.87
CA PHE A 542 -14.08 36.33 24.81
C PHE A 542 -14.48 34.86 24.61
N ASN A 543 -14.48 34.37 23.36
CA ASN A 543 -14.65 32.95 23.07
C ASN A 543 -13.33 32.33 22.59
N PRO A 544 -12.54 31.71 23.48
CA PRO A 544 -11.27 31.11 23.09
C PRO A 544 -11.41 29.79 22.30
N ASN A 545 -12.59 29.15 22.30
CA ASN A 545 -12.82 27.89 21.59
C ASN A 545 -13.05 28.09 20.09
N GLU A 546 -13.60 29.25 19.71
CA GLU A 546 -13.83 29.62 18.31
C GLU A 546 -13.28 31.04 18.08
N PRO A 547 -11.96 31.23 18.08
CA PRO A 547 -11.38 32.56 17.97
C PRO A 547 -11.56 33.10 16.54
N ILE A 548 -12.00 34.35 16.44
CA ILE A 548 -12.02 35.07 15.17
C ILE A 548 -10.58 35.30 14.72
N MET A 549 -10.28 34.97 13.46
CA MET A 549 -8.93 35.21 12.91
C MET A 549 -8.55 36.68 13.05
N LYS A 550 -7.29 36.94 13.41
CA LYS A 550 -6.78 38.30 13.67
C LYS A 550 -7.06 39.29 12.53
N ILE A 551 -6.88 38.85 11.28
CA ILE A 551 -7.17 39.69 10.10
C ILE A 551 -8.66 40.00 9.95
N VAL A 552 -9.53 39.02 10.21
CA VAL A 552 -10.98 39.21 10.15
C VAL A 552 -11.42 40.18 11.25
N ASN A 553 -10.92 39.99 12.48
CA ASN A 553 -11.19 40.90 13.58
C ASN A 553 -10.69 42.33 13.28
N THR A 554 -9.52 42.48 12.67
CA THR A 554 -8.95 43.75 12.25
C THR A 554 -9.86 44.46 11.24
N ILE A 555 -10.28 43.74 10.19
CA ILE A 555 -11.16 44.29 9.15
C ILE A 555 -12.54 44.67 9.75
N SER A 556 -13.11 43.77 10.54
CA SER A 556 -14.39 43.98 11.20
C SER A 556 -14.37 45.24 12.08
N THR A 557 -13.38 45.33 12.97
CA THR A 557 -13.26 46.45 13.91
C THR A 557 -12.98 47.79 13.22
N LEU A 558 -12.16 47.80 12.15
CA LEU A 558 -11.86 49.05 11.42
C LEU A 558 -12.97 49.48 10.49
N TYR A 559 -13.69 48.54 9.87
CA TYR A 559 -14.68 48.84 8.83
C TYR A 559 -16.10 49.05 9.41
N PHE A 560 -16.49 48.21 10.38
CA PHE A 560 -17.85 48.25 10.94
C PHE A 560 -17.93 49.02 12.26
N LYS A 561 -16.81 49.46 12.84
CA LYS A 561 -16.72 50.17 14.12
C LYS A 561 -17.39 49.47 15.30
N ASP A 562 -17.45 48.14 15.26
CA ASP A 562 -17.96 47.27 16.33
C ASP A 562 -16.86 46.76 17.26
#